data_5030a24a740d62a53d91487207ccdb77
#
_entry.id   5030a24a740d62a53d91487207ccdb77
#
_cell.length_a   1.000
_cell.length_b   1.000
_cell.length_c   1.000
_cell.angle_alpha   90.00
_cell.angle_beta   90.00
_cell.angle_gamma   90.00
#
_symmetry.space_group_name_H-M   'P 1'
#
loop_
_entity.id
_entity.type
_entity.pdbx_description
1 polymer ?
#
loop_
_entity_poly.entity_id
_entity_poly.type
_entity_poly.pdbx_seq_one_letter_code
_entity_poly.pdbx_strand_id
1 'polypeptide(L)'
;MKTFYKVLFVLAILIDNSISASAIEFTVDGLCYSVNDDNTTVTVAGYSSGSEPTGDLTIPESVTYGDISYPVTSIGEGAFSYCSGLTSVTIPNSVTSIGDWAFSDCTGLTSVTIPNSVTEIGEGAFYYCLGLTRIDAYPNPEKVSTGANAFYDVPKDGTLHVLPQYLSAYQTASQWKDFTNIKGDLTDISGIEVVRVDELDHTLPMNVYNMNGVKMGDRLEDLPAGIYIVCQGCKSAKVVK
;
A
#
# COMPACT_ATOMS: atom_id res chain seq x y z
N MET A 1 22.51 -34.23 -4.18
CA MET A 1 23.66 -33.39 -4.56
C MET A 1 23.30 -32.00 -5.17
N LYS A 2 22.02 -31.68 -5.40
CA LYS A 2 21.59 -30.36 -5.94
C LYS A 2 21.25 -29.31 -4.86
N THR A 3 21.02 -29.72 -3.61
CA THR A 3 20.57 -28.83 -2.52
C THR A 3 21.73 -28.09 -1.84
N PHE A 4 22.95 -28.64 -1.91
CA PHE A 4 24.13 -28.03 -1.28
C PHE A 4 24.70 -26.78 -2.02
N TYR A 5 24.45 -26.67 -3.32
CA TYR A 5 24.97 -25.54 -4.10
C TYR A 5 24.17 -24.24 -3.90
N LYS A 6 22.88 -24.34 -3.55
CA LYS A 6 22.05 -23.14 -3.32
C LYS A 6 22.38 -22.44 -1.99
N VAL A 7 22.70 -23.22 -0.95
CA VAL A 7 23.08 -22.67 0.37
C VAL A 7 24.47 -22.01 0.33
N LEU A 8 25.37 -22.51 -0.53
CA LEU A 8 26.71 -21.94 -0.65
C LEU A 8 26.71 -20.59 -1.36
N PHE A 9 25.74 -20.32 -2.25
CA PHE A 9 25.67 -19.04 -2.97
C PHE A 9 25.17 -17.90 -2.08
N VAL A 10 24.26 -18.17 -1.16
CA VAL A 10 23.79 -17.18 -0.16
C VAL A 10 24.86 -16.90 0.89
N LEU A 11 25.68 -17.91 1.25
CA LEU A 11 26.76 -17.75 2.23
C LEU A 11 28.00 -17.06 1.66
N ALA A 12 28.23 -17.15 0.34
CA ALA A 12 29.38 -16.49 -0.33
C ALA A 12 29.20 -14.96 -0.42
N ILE A 13 27.97 -14.45 -0.40
CA ILE A 13 27.68 -13.00 -0.42
C ILE A 13 27.99 -12.35 0.94
N LEU A 14 28.05 -13.13 2.03
CA LEU A 14 28.30 -12.62 3.38
C LEU A 14 29.80 -12.50 3.75
N ILE A 15 30.73 -12.91 2.88
CA ILE A 15 32.16 -12.97 3.23
C ILE A 15 33.02 -11.94 2.46
N ASP A 16 32.53 -11.35 1.38
CA ASP A 16 33.32 -10.39 0.61
C ASP A 16 32.81 -8.95 0.79
N ASN A 17 33.34 -8.30 1.81
CA ASN A 17 33.02 -6.93 2.23
C ASN A 17 33.61 -5.86 1.27
N SER A 18 33.99 -6.22 0.05
CA SER A 18 34.63 -5.35 -0.94
C SER A 18 33.90 -5.26 -2.29
N ILE A 19 32.73 -5.93 -2.43
CA ILE A 19 31.87 -5.72 -3.59
C ILE A 19 30.84 -4.69 -3.17
N SER A 20 30.81 -3.53 -3.82
CA SER A 20 29.65 -2.64 -3.79
C SER A 20 28.43 -3.53 -4.02
N ALA A 21 27.61 -3.69 -2.98
CA ALA A 21 26.44 -4.57 -3.04
C ALA A 21 25.51 -4.01 -4.12
N SER A 22 25.60 -4.56 -5.32
CA SER A 22 24.53 -4.40 -6.29
C SER A 22 23.31 -4.97 -5.64
N ALA A 23 22.29 -4.15 -5.39
CA ALA A 23 21.05 -4.60 -4.81
C ALA A 23 20.56 -5.81 -5.62
N ILE A 24 20.15 -6.88 -4.94
CA ILE A 24 19.57 -8.05 -5.61
C ILE A 24 18.22 -7.61 -6.15
N GLU A 25 18.10 -7.60 -7.48
CA GLU A 25 16.86 -7.26 -8.17
C GLU A 25 16.22 -8.51 -8.75
N PHE A 26 14.91 -8.59 -8.68
CA PHE A 26 14.14 -9.68 -9.26
C PHE A 26 12.73 -9.22 -9.64
N THR A 27 12.07 -10.02 -10.49
CA THR A 27 10.71 -9.69 -10.97
C THR A 27 9.76 -10.82 -10.60
N VAL A 28 8.60 -10.46 -10.06
CA VAL A 28 7.48 -11.38 -9.78
C VAL A 28 6.19 -10.70 -10.24
N ASP A 29 5.36 -11.41 -10.99
CA ASP A 29 4.06 -10.94 -11.49
C ASP A 29 4.11 -9.56 -12.19
N GLY A 30 5.21 -9.29 -12.90
CA GLY A 30 5.42 -8.06 -13.65
C GLY A 30 5.98 -6.88 -12.84
N LEU A 31 6.04 -6.99 -11.51
CA LEU A 31 6.65 -5.98 -10.64
C LEU A 31 8.12 -6.32 -10.39
N CYS A 32 8.96 -5.31 -10.42
CA CYS A 32 10.38 -5.38 -10.09
C CYS A 32 10.60 -5.04 -8.63
N TYR A 33 11.46 -5.81 -7.98
CA TYR A 33 11.78 -5.66 -6.56
C TYR A 33 13.30 -5.55 -6.38
N SER A 34 13.72 -4.72 -5.44
CA SER A 34 15.09 -4.59 -4.99
C SER A 34 15.18 -5.00 -3.53
N VAL A 35 16.11 -5.90 -3.18
CA VAL A 35 16.35 -6.29 -1.79
C VAL A 35 17.00 -5.13 -1.05
N ASN A 36 16.44 -4.76 0.10
CA ASN A 36 16.94 -3.67 0.93
C ASN A 36 18.25 -4.07 1.63
N ASP A 37 18.97 -3.08 2.16
CA ASP A 37 20.27 -3.28 2.86
C ASP A 37 20.19 -4.22 4.08
N ASP A 38 18.98 -4.38 4.63
CA ASP A 38 18.72 -5.32 5.74
C ASP A 38 18.73 -6.79 5.28
N ASN A 39 18.72 -7.05 3.97
CA ASN A 39 18.63 -8.36 3.33
C ASN A 39 17.39 -9.19 3.74
N THR A 40 16.40 -8.56 4.34
CA THR A 40 15.19 -9.23 4.87
C THR A 40 13.90 -8.66 4.30
N THR A 41 13.93 -7.47 3.72
CA THR A 41 12.79 -6.78 3.14
C THR A 41 13.09 -6.34 1.71
N VAL A 42 12.04 -5.90 0.98
CA VAL A 42 12.20 -5.41 -0.39
C VAL A 42 11.46 -4.10 -0.61
N THR A 43 11.98 -3.35 -1.57
CA THR A 43 11.36 -2.19 -2.19
C THR A 43 10.76 -2.59 -3.55
N VAL A 44 9.53 -2.17 -3.84
CA VAL A 44 9.01 -2.20 -5.22
C VAL A 44 9.75 -1.14 -6.02
N ALA A 45 10.60 -1.57 -6.94
CA ALA A 45 11.44 -0.68 -7.76
C ALA A 45 10.75 -0.23 -9.05
N GLY A 46 9.62 -0.85 -9.39
CA GLY A 46 8.87 -0.53 -10.60
C GLY A 46 8.24 -1.75 -11.25
N TYR A 47 8.24 -1.78 -12.57
CA TYR A 47 7.66 -2.85 -13.37
C TYR A 47 8.59 -3.23 -14.53
N SER A 48 8.46 -4.47 -15.03
CA SER A 48 9.26 -4.93 -16.16
C SER A 48 8.81 -4.29 -17.47
N SER A 49 9.76 -4.10 -18.39
CA SER A 49 9.49 -3.47 -19.70
C SER A 49 8.34 -4.17 -20.42
N GLY A 50 7.35 -3.41 -20.85
CA GLY A 50 6.13 -3.91 -21.50
C GLY A 50 5.06 -4.43 -20.57
N SER A 51 5.24 -4.31 -19.24
CA SER A 51 4.28 -4.68 -18.20
C SER A 51 3.81 -3.46 -17.39
N GLU A 52 3.71 -2.29 -18.05
CA GLU A 52 3.19 -1.07 -17.41
C GLU A 52 1.83 -1.35 -16.77
N PRO A 53 1.67 -1.07 -15.46
CA PRO A 53 0.43 -1.35 -14.76
C PRO A 53 -0.72 -0.50 -15.31
N THR A 54 -1.87 -1.16 -15.51
CA THR A 54 -3.12 -0.54 -15.93
C THR A 54 -4.26 -1.04 -15.07
N GLY A 55 -5.33 -0.22 -14.92
CA GLY A 55 -6.46 -0.57 -14.06
C GLY A 55 -6.09 -0.52 -12.57
N ASP A 56 -6.50 -1.51 -11.82
CA ASP A 56 -6.32 -1.55 -10.36
C ASP A 56 -5.03 -2.30 -10.02
N LEU A 57 -4.08 -1.62 -9.39
CA LEU A 57 -2.83 -2.21 -8.91
C LEU A 57 -2.96 -2.55 -7.41
N THR A 58 -2.71 -3.80 -7.07
CA THR A 58 -2.53 -4.22 -5.67
C THR A 58 -1.07 -4.60 -5.45
N ILE A 59 -0.38 -3.83 -4.60
CA ILE A 59 0.98 -4.16 -4.16
C ILE A 59 0.87 -5.26 -3.10
N PRO A 60 1.60 -6.40 -3.21
CA PRO A 60 1.51 -7.48 -2.25
C PRO A 60 2.20 -7.11 -0.91
N GLU A 61 1.73 -7.68 0.21
CA GLU A 61 2.38 -7.52 1.52
C GLU A 61 3.78 -8.15 1.57
N SER A 62 3.98 -9.22 0.79
CA SER A 62 5.26 -9.92 0.68
C SER A 62 5.39 -10.56 -0.70
N VAL A 63 6.62 -10.81 -1.10
CA VAL A 63 6.95 -11.49 -2.36
C VAL A 63 7.95 -12.62 -2.09
N THR A 64 7.82 -13.74 -2.82
CA THR A 64 8.74 -14.87 -2.67
C THR A 64 9.71 -14.90 -3.83
N TYR A 65 11.01 -14.96 -3.51
CA TYR A 65 12.08 -15.16 -4.48
C TYR A 65 12.97 -16.34 -4.06
N GLY A 66 13.01 -17.37 -4.88
CA GLY A 66 13.59 -18.67 -4.48
C GLY A 66 12.77 -19.31 -3.36
N ASP A 67 13.41 -19.56 -2.24
CA ASP A 67 12.80 -20.17 -1.04
C ASP A 67 12.59 -19.12 0.10
N ILE A 68 12.79 -17.81 -0.20
CA ILE A 68 12.72 -16.73 0.78
C ILE A 68 11.52 -15.86 0.49
N SER A 69 10.72 -15.59 1.51
CA SER A 69 9.63 -14.61 1.47
C SER A 69 10.12 -13.29 2.05
N TYR A 70 9.99 -12.22 1.27
CA TYR A 70 10.40 -10.87 1.63
C TYR A 70 9.17 -9.99 1.85
N PRO A 71 8.97 -9.39 3.02
CA PRO A 71 8.00 -8.32 3.19
C PRO A 71 8.31 -7.14 2.25
N VAL A 72 7.27 -6.58 1.64
CA VAL A 72 7.36 -5.35 0.84
C VAL A 72 7.20 -4.16 1.79
N THR A 73 8.26 -3.41 2.03
CA THR A 73 8.26 -2.33 3.03
C THR A 73 8.31 -0.93 2.44
N SER A 74 8.61 -0.81 1.15
CA SER A 74 8.66 0.49 0.49
C SER A 74 8.29 0.42 -1.00
N ILE A 75 7.84 1.56 -1.52
CA ILE A 75 7.69 1.84 -2.93
C ILE A 75 8.83 2.78 -3.31
N GLY A 76 9.64 2.41 -4.29
CA GLY A 76 10.85 3.12 -4.69
C GLY A 76 10.59 4.43 -5.42
N GLU A 77 11.65 5.23 -5.58
CA GLU A 77 11.65 6.45 -6.38
C GLU A 77 11.18 6.14 -7.81
N GLY A 78 10.20 6.91 -8.30
CA GLY A 78 9.67 6.81 -9.65
C GLY A 78 9.07 5.46 -10.04
N ALA A 79 8.83 4.55 -9.10
CA ALA A 79 8.45 3.14 -9.36
C ALA A 79 7.29 2.98 -10.33
N PHE A 80 6.30 3.87 -10.29
CA PHE A 80 5.13 3.87 -11.16
C PHE A 80 4.93 5.21 -11.88
N SER A 81 6.00 5.98 -12.02
CA SER A 81 5.93 7.26 -12.73
C SER A 81 5.44 7.06 -14.16
N TYR A 82 4.57 7.97 -14.63
CA TYR A 82 3.94 7.95 -15.96
C TYR A 82 2.99 6.77 -16.23
N CYS A 83 2.60 5.97 -15.24
CA CYS A 83 1.60 4.91 -15.40
C CYS A 83 0.20 5.51 -15.63
N SER A 84 -0.03 6.09 -16.81
CA SER A 84 -1.26 6.81 -17.16
C SER A 84 -2.51 5.91 -17.25
N GLY A 85 -2.31 4.60 -17.43
CA GLY A 85 -3.36 3.59 -17.46
C GLY A 85 -3.82 3.10 -16.08
N LEU A 86 -3.10 3.48 -15.02
CA LEU A 86 -3.41 3.08 -13.65
C LEU A 86 -4.65 3.83 -13.14
N THR A 87 -5.64 3.12 -12.58
CA THR A 87 -6.91 3.72 -12.11
C THR A 87 -7.01 3.75 -10.59
N SER A 88 -6.48 2.73 -9.91
CA SER A 88 -6.39 2.71 -8.45
C SER A 88 -5.13 2.00 -7.97
N VAL A 89 -4.70 2.34 -6.75
CA VAL A 89 -3.58 1.67 -6.07
C VAL A 89 -3.97 1.29 -4.66
N THR A 90 -3.80 0.01 -4.34
CA THR A 90 -3.89 -0.50 -2.97
C THR A 90 -2.48 -0.77 -2.44
N ILE A 91 -2.08 0.01 -1.44
CA ILE A 91 -0.80 -0.10 -0.74
C ILE A 91 -1.02 -0.96 0.52
N PRO A 92 -0.23 -2.03 0.75
CA PRO A 92 -0.43 -2.91 1.91
C PRO A 92 0.12 -2.30 3.21
N ASN A 93 -0.35 -2.85 4.35
CA ASN A 93 0.08 -2.41 5.68
C ASN A 93 1.55 -2.74 6.02
N SER A 94 2.25 -3.47 5.18
CA SER A 94 3.70 -3.70 5.30
C SER A 94 4.53 -2.51 4.83
N VAL A 95 3.98 -1.63 3.97
CA VAL A 95 4.68 -0.47 3.41
C VAL A 95 4.73 0.66 4.42
N THR A 96 5.94 1.18 4.64
CA THR A 96 6.21 2.30 5.55
C THR A 96 6.63 3.58 4.84
N SER A 97 7.11 3.48 3.59
CA SER A 97 7.51 4.63 2.80
C SER A 97 7.06 4.54 1.34
N ILE A 98 6.67 5.69 0.80
CA ILE A 98 6.39 5.92 -0.61
C ILE A 98 7.47 6.90 -1.09
N GLY A 99 8.30 6.47 -2.05
CA GLY A 99 9.45 7.22 -2.52
C GLY A 99 9.11 8.46 -3.34
N ASP A 100 10.14 9.24 -3.65
CA ASP A 100 10.02 10.44 -4.48
C ASP A 100 9.47 10.06 -5.86
N TRP A 101 8.54 10.85 -6.38
CA TRP A 101 7.94 10.69 -7.71
C TRP A 101 7.29 9.32 -7.97
N ALA A 102 7.04 8.52 -6.93
CA ALA A 102 6.61 7.12 -7.05
C ALA A 102 5.40 6.91 -7.97
N PHE A 103 4.42 7.82 -7.95
CA PHE A 103 3.22 7.83 -8.79
C PHE A 103 3.08 9.14 -9.58
N SER A 104 4.19 9.84 -9.87
CA SER A 104 4.14 11.07 -10.65
C SER A 104 3.55 10.81 -12.04
N ASP A 105 2.75 11.75 -12.54
CA ASP A 105 2.13 11.70 -13.87
C ASP A 105 1.20 10.48 -14.11
N CYS A 106 0.72 9.85 -13.03
CA CYS A 106 -0.34 8.84 -13.13
C CYS A 106 -1.69 9.52 -13.38
N THR A 107 -1.87 10.07 -14.59
CA THR A 107 -3.03 10.93 -14.93
C THR A 107 -4.37 10.20 -14.89
N GLY A 108 -4.37 8.86 -15.04
CA GLY A 108 -5.56 8.01 -14.94
C GLY A 108 -5.92 7.59 -13.52
N LEU A 109 -5.03 7.83 -12.54
CA LEU A 109 -5.24 7.41 -11.15
C LEU A 109 -6.40 8.21 -10.53
N THR A 110 -7.47 7.53 -10.14
CA THR A 110 -8.67 8.16 -9.57
C THR A 110 -8.78 8.02 -8.07
N SER A 111 -8.15 6.97 -7.52
CA SER A 111 -8.17 6.71 -6.07
C SER A 111 -6.87 6.09 -5.58
N VAL A 112 -6.51 6.43 -4.34
CA VAL A 112 -5.40 5.79 -3.61
C VAL A 112 -5.78 5.58 -2.15
N THR A 113 -5.38 4.43 -1.59
CA THR A 113 -5.46 4.16 -0.15
C THR A 113 -4.06 4.16 0.44
N ILE A 114 -3.83 5.03 1.41
CA ILE A 114 -2.57 5.17 2.15
C ILE A 114 -2.77 4.50 3.53
N PRO A 115 -2.14 3.36 3.81
CA PRO A 115 -2.34 2.61 5.05
C PRO A 115 -1.67 3.30 6.26
N ASN A 116 -2.13 2.96 7.46
CA ASN A 116 -1.63 3.54 8.72
C ASN A 116 -0.13 3.27 9.01
N SER A 117 0.46 2.32 8.32
CA SER A 117 1.89 2.01 8.41
C SER A 117 2.80 3.05 7.77
N VAL A 118 2.28 3.86 6.82
CA VAL A 118 3.08 4.84 6.08
C VAL A 118 3.49 5.98 7.01
N THR A 119 4.80 6.21 7.09
CA THR A 119 5.44 7.27 7.87
C THR A 119 6.16 8.28 6.98
N GLU A 120 6.31 7.97 5.69
CA GLU A 120 7.00 8.83 4.73
C GLU A 120 6.31 8.80 3.37
N ILE A 121 6.06 9.99 2.82
CA ILE A 121 5.60 10.23 1.45
C ILE A 121 6.61 11.19 0.83
N GLY A 122 7.31 10.75 -0.19
CA GLY A 122 8.41 11.46 -0.84
C GLY A 122 7.99 12.72 -1.60
N GLU A 123 8.98 13.44 -2.09
CA GLU A 123 8.77 14.60 -2.94
C GLU A 123 8.04 14.20 -4.21
N GLY A 124 6.99 14.95 -4.58
CA GLY A 124 6.24 14.71 -5.81
C GLY A 124 5.61 13.33 -5.94
N ALA A 125 5.42 12.57 -4.83
CA ALA A 125 4.97 11.18 -4.88
C ALA A 125 3.70 10.96 -5.72
N PHE A 126 2.77 11.94 -5.71
CA PHE A 126 1.54 11.95 -6.52
C PHE A 126 1.46 13.22 -7.40
N TYR A 127 2.60 13.73 -7.82
CA TYR A 127 2.69 14.91 -8.67
C TYR A 127 1.95 14.68 -10.00
N TYR A 128 1.13 15.66 -10.46
CA TYR A 128 0.36 15.58 -11.71
C TYR A 128 -0.61 14.38 -11.81
N CYS A 129 -1.07 13.81 -10.69
CA CYS A 129 -2.16 12.84 -10.68
C CYS A 129 -3.50 13.56 -10.90
N LEU A 130 -3.74 14.02 -12.14
CA LEU A 130 -4.88 14.90 -12.50
C LEU A 130 -6.24 14.24 -12.32
N GLY A 131 -6.31 12.91 -12.32
CA GLY A 131 -7.53 12.13 -12.10
C GLY A 131 -7.85 11.83 -10.64
N LEU A 132 -6.92 12.12 -9.69
CA LEU A 132 -7.00 11.67 -8.30
C LEU A 132 -8.05 12.47 -7.51
N THR A 133 -9.26 11.93 -7.45
CA THR A 133 -10.42 12.58 -6.79
C THR A 133 -10.76 11.97 -5.44
N ARG A 134 -10.14 10.82 -5.09
CA ARG A 134 -10.33 10.15 -3.80
C ARG A 134 -9.00 9.72 -3.19
N ILE A 135 -8.76 10.15 -1.97
CA ILE A 135 -7.64 9.69 -1.14
C ILE A 135 -8.20 9.18 0.18
N ASP A 136 -7.94 7.91 0.51
CA ASP A 136 -8.25 7.33 1.81
C ASP A 136 -6.96 7.27 2.64
N ALA A 137 -6.79 8.19 3.59
CA ALA A 137 -5.58 8.33 4.38
C ALA A 137 -5.81 7.91 5.84
N TYR A 138 -5.18 6.82 6.24
CA TYR A 138 -5.27 6.24 7.59
C TYR A 138 -4.23 6.77 8.58
N PRO A 139 -3.04 7.25 8.18
CA PRO A 139 -2.01 7.67 9.12
C PRO A 139 -2.41 8.89 9.93
N ASN A 140 -1.77 9.06 11.10
CA ASN A 140 -1.75 10.37 11.75
C ASN A 140 -0.84 11.33 10.94
N PRO A 141 -1.35 12.44 10.38
CA PRO A 141 -0.57 13.33 9.50
C PRO A 141 0.60 14.00 10.23
N GLU A 142 0.57 14.11 11.57
CA GLU A 142 1.66 14.63 12.38
C GLU A 142 2.87 13.68 12.47
N LYS A 143 2.65 12.40 12.13
CA LYS A 143 3.67 11.35 12.14
C LYS A 143 4.15 10.96 10.73
N VAL A 144 3.59 11.58 9.71
CA VAL A 144 3.98 11.34 8.32
C VAL A 144 4.83 12.49 7.83
N SER A 145 6.08 12.20 7.47
CA SER A 145 6.88 13.10 6.67
C SER A 145 6.32 13.17 5.26
N THR A 146 5.84 14.36 4.85
CA THR A 146 5.31 14.56 3.50
C THR A 146 6.23 15.52 2.75
N GLY A 147 6.86 15.02 1.69
CA GLY A 147 7.82 15.75 0.87
C GLY A 147 7.20 16.92 0.12
N ALA A 148 8.04 17.80 -0.41
CA ALA A 148 7.57 18.94 -1.19
C ALA A 148 6.78 18.46 -2.41
N ASN A 149 5.73 19.20 -2.78
CA ASN A 149 4.93 18.93 -3.98
C ASN A 149 4.32 17.51 -4.05
N ALA A 150 4.23 16.77 -2.93
CA ALA A 150 3.72 15.39 -2.91
C ALA A 150 2.36 15.25 -3.62
N PHE A 151 1.51 16.28 -3.52
CA PHE A 151 0.19 16.33 -4.17
C PHE A 151 0.04 17.54 -5.11
N TYR A 152 1.14 17.99 -5.75
CA TYR A 152 1.06 19.11 -6.69
C TYR A 152 0.21 18.73 -7.91
N ASP A 153 -0.70 19.64 -8.31
CA ASP A 153 -1.69 19.45 -9.39
C ASP A 153 -2.61 18.21 -9.23
N VAL A 154 -2.75 17.70 -7.99
CA VAL A 154 -3.88 16.84 -7.64
C VAL A 154 -5.12 17.70 -7.43
N PRO A 155 -6.33 17.32 -7.93
CA PRO A 155 -7.57 18.06 -7.73
C PRO A 155 -7.87 18.29 -6.25
N LYS A 156 -7.90 19.55 -5.80
CA LYS A 156 -8.09 19.88 -4.38
C LYS A 156 -9.56 19.87 -3.94
N ASP A 157 -10.48 19.78 -4.89
CA ASP A 157 -11.92 19.56 -4.70
C ASP A 157 -12.30 18.06 -4.61
N GLY A 158 -11.35 17.18 -4.89
CA GLY A 158 -11.46 15.74 -4.58
C GLY A 158 -11.67 15.52 -3.08
N THR A 159 -12.14 14.32 -2.72
CA THR A 159 -12.39 13.98 -1.31
C THR A 159 -11.18 13.31 -0.69
N LEU A 160 -10.69 13.89 0.40
CA LEU A 160 -9.73 13.29 1.32
C LEU A 160 -10.50 12.67 2.50
N HIS A 161 -10.57 11.34 2.55
CA HIS A 161 -11.14 10.59 3.64
C HIS A 161 -10.08 10.28 4.68
N VAL A 162 -10.36 10.53 5.95
CA VAL A 162 -9.44 10.32 7.06
C VAL A 162 -10.14 9.68 8.25
N LEU A 163 -9.38 9.17 9.20
CA LEU A 163 -9.97 8.71 10.47
C LEU A 163 -10.53 9.90 11.25
N PRO A 164 -11.71 9.77 11.88
CA PRO A 164 -12.37 10.87 12.60
C PRO A 164 -11.48 11.57 13.64
N GLN A 165 -10.63 10.80 14.34
CA GLN A 165 -9.72 11.35 15.35
C GLN A 165 -8.61 12.21 14.77
N TYR A 166 -8.30 12.12 13.48
CA TYR A 166 -7.25 12.89 12.81
C TYR A 166 -7.80 14.03 11.93
N LEU A 167 -9.11 14.20 11.84
CA LEU A 167 -9.73 15.20 10.96
C LEU A 167 -9.15 16.60 11.17
N SER A 168 -9.07 17.07 12.41
CA SER A 168 -8.53 18.39 12.72
C SER A 168 -7.04 18.53 12.40
N ALA A 169 -6.26 17.46 12.56
CA ALA A 169 -4.86 17.43 12.23
C ALA A 169 -4.64 17.56 10.70
N TYR A 170 -5.43 16.84 9.89
CA TYR A 170 -5.36 16.95 8.42
C TYR A 170 -5.73 18.34 7.91
N GLN A 171 -6.68 19.04 8.55
CA GLN A 171 -7.09 20.41 8.19
C GLN A 171 -5.98 21.44 8.40
N THR A 172 -4.92 21.10 9.14
CA THR A 172 -3.80 22.01 9.44
C THR A 172 -2.45 21.53 8.93
N ALA A 173 -2.31 20.23 8.63
CA ALA A 173 -1.07 19.62 8.16
C ALA A 173 -0.66 20.17 6.79
N SER A 174 0.64 20.41 6.61
CA SER A 174 1.20 20.88 5.34
C SER A 174 0.82 19.94 4.19
N GLN A 175 0.49 20.49 3.02
CA GLN A 175 0.02 19.83 1.81
C GLN A 175 -1.37 19.20 1.91
N TRP A 176 -1.73 18.59 3.05
CA TRP A 176 -3.03 17.98 3.28
C TRP A 176 -4.15 19.04 3.46
N LYS A 177 -3.86 20.16 4.14
CA LYS A 177 -4.80 21.27 4.36
C LYS A 177 -5.29 21.94 3.07
N ASP A 178 -4.60 21.70 1.96
CA ASP A 178 -4.95 22.29 0.67
C ASP A 178 -6.16 21.59 0.02
N PHE A 179 -6.52 20.39 0.49
CA PHE A 179 -7.76 19.73 0.09
C PHE A 179 -8.97 20.44 0.71
N THR A 180 -9.96 20.77 -0.11
CA THR A 180 -11.14 21.53 0.33
C THR A 180 -12.25 20.67 0.89
N ASN A 181 -12.21 19.35 0.66
CA ASN A 181 -13.23 18.40 1.07
C ASN A 181 -12.59 17.26 1.90
N ILE A 182 -12.29 17.54 3.17
CA ILE A 182 -11.73 16.57 4.12
C ILE A 182 -12.85 15.99 4.98
N LYS A 183 -13.01 14.66 4.99
CA LYS A 183 -14.05 13.95 5.73
C LYS A 183 -13.46 12.97 6.74
N GLY A 184 -13.91 13.06 7.99
CA GLY A 184 -13.57 12.11 9.04
C GLY A 184 -14.54 10.93 9.06
N ASP A 185 -14.54 10.10 8.03
CA ASP A 185 -15.51 9.02 7.82
C ASP A 185 -14.89 7.64 7.57
N LEU A 186 -13.55 7.51 7.67
CA LEU A 186 -12.90 6.20 7.68
C LEU A 186 -13.12 5.49 9.02
N THR A 187 -13.11 4.16 8.98
CA THR A 187 -13.21 3.32 10.18
C THR A 187 -11.83 2.79 10.54
N ASP A 188 -11.43 3.00 11.80
CA ASP A 188 -10.22 2.37 12.33
C ASP A 188 -10.46 0.89 12.56
N ILE A 189 -9.72 0.07 11.82
CA ILE A 189 -9.77 -1.39 11.92
C ILE A 189 -8.55 -1.98 12.65
N SER A 190 -7.68 -1.14 13.21
CA SER A 190 -6.57 -1.58 14.05
C SER A 190 -7.10 -2.18 15.36
N GLY A 191 -6.57 -3.32 15.76
CA GLY A 191 -6.98 -3.99 17.00
C GLY A 191 -8.26 -4.85 16.91
N ILE A 192 -8.83 -5.02 15.72
CA ILE A 192 -9.96 -5.95 15.54
C ILE A 192 -9.46 -7.40 15.63
N GLU A 193 -10.13 -8.20 16.49
CA GLU A 193 -9.81 -9.62 16.66
C GLU A 193 -10.03 -10.42 15.37
N VAL A 194 -9.15 -11.39 15.13
CA VAL A 194 -9.30 -12.32 13.98
C VAL A 194 -10.19 -13.47 14.40
N VAL A 195 -11.29 -13.67 13.71
CA VAL A 195 -12.19 -14.80 13.89
C VAL A 195 -12.29 -15.63 12.61
N ARG A 196 -12.76 -16.85 12.71
CA ARG A 196 -13.05 -17.70 11.57
C ARG A 196 -14.41 -17.38 10.95
N VAL A 197 -14.58 -17.70 9.67
CA VAL A 197 -15.86 -17.49 8.96
C VAL A 197 -17.02 -18.23 9.65
N ASP A 198 -16.76 -19.42 10.18
CA ASP A 198 -17.75 -20.27 10.89
C ASP A 198 -18.13 -19.74 12.29
N GLU A 199 -17.39 -18.77 12.80
CA GLU A 199 -17.68 -18.08 14.08
C GLU A 199 -18.58 -16.85 13.88
N LEU A 200 -18.89 -16.47 12.65
CA LEU A 200 -19.78 -15.36 12.34
C LEU A 200 -21.25 -15.75 12.56
N ASP A 201 -22.06 -14.83 13.05
CA ASP A 201 -23.51 -15.00 13.11
C ASP A 201 -24.14 -14.68 11.75
N HIS A 202 -24.33 -15.70 10.93
CA HIS A 202 -24.89 -15.56 9.58
C HIS A 202 -26.37 -15.12 9.57
N THR A 203 -27.03 -15.00 10.72
CA THR A 203 -28.40 -14.49 10.85
C THR A 203 -28.46 -12.97 10.94
N LEU A 204 -27.35 -12.32 11.27
CA LEU A 204 -27.27 -10.87 11.40
C LEU A 204 -26.82 -10.22 10.07
N PRO A 205 -27.36 -9.02 9.75
CA PRO A 205 -26.84 -8.26 8.62
C PRO A 205 -25.39 -7.90 8.87
N MET A 206 -24.57 -8.02 7.82
CA MET A 206 -23.14 -7.72 7.89
C MET A 206 -22.75 -6.63 6.91
N ASN A 207 -21.69 -5.93 7.23
CA ASN A 207 -20.95 -5.10 6.28
C ASN A 207 -19.54 -5.64 6.20
N VAL A 208 -19.06 -5.86 4.99
CA VAL A 208 -17.72 -6.42 4.75
C VAL A 208 -16.82 -5.33 4.17
N TYR A 209 -15.65 -5.18 4.75
CA TYR A 209 -14.64 -4.20 4.36
C TYR A 209 -13.33 -4.92 4.05
N ASN A 210 -12.54 -4.39 3.15
CA ASN A 210 -11.15 -4.83 3.01
C ASN A 210 -10.30 -4.35 4.20
N MET A 211 -9.03 -4.77 4.28
CA MET A 211 -8.11 -4.39 5.35
C MET A 211 -7.81 -2.88 5.41
N ASN A 212 -8.15 -2.15 4.37
CA ASN A 212 -8.04 -0.69 4.29
C ASN A 212 -9.34 0.04 4.66
N GLY A 213 -10.35 -0.68 5.18
CA GLY A 213 -11.63 -0.11 5.61
C GLY A 213 -12.59 0.25 4.47
N VAL A 214 -12.27 -0.09 3.23
CA VAL A 214 -13.17 0.14 2.09
C VAL A 214 -14.26 -0.91 2.10
N LYS A 215 -15.53 -0.47 2.05
CA LYS A 215 -16.68 -1.40 2.01
C LYS A 215 -16.66 -2.19 0.71
N MET A 216 -16.63 -3.51 0.83
CA MET A 216 -16.60 -4.46 -0.28
C MET A 216 -17.98 -5.04 -0.61
N GLY A 217 -18.91 -5.06 0.36
CA GLY A 217 -20.24 -5.61 0.19
C GLY A 217 -20.94 -5.91 1.52
N ASP A 218 -22.01 -6.66 1.42
CA ASP A 218 -22.84 -7.08 2.56
C ASP A 218 -22.79 -8.60 2.78
N ARG A 219 -22.02 -9.32 1.94
CA ARG A 219 -21.89 -10.78 1.96
C ARG A 219 -20.46 -11.19 1.70
N LEU A 220 -19.91 -11.99 2.61
CA LEU A 220 -18.53 -12.46 2.52
C LEU A 220 -18.35 -13.49 1.39
N GLU A 221 -19.37 -14.30 1.15
CA GLU A 221 -19.33 -15.37 0.14
C GLU A 221 -19.17 -14.86 -1.30
N ASP A 222 -19.56 -13.62 -1.58
CA ASP A 222 -19.48 -13.02 -2.92
C ASP A 222 -18.08 -12.45 -3.23
N LEU A 223 -17.17 -12.42 -2.25
CA LEU A 223 -15.84 -11.84 -2.38
C LEU A 223 -14.77 -12.92 -2.65
N PRO A 224 -13.65 -12.59 -3.29
CA PRO A 224 -12.54 -13.53 -3.49
C PRO A 224 -11.93 -13.99 -2.16
N ALA A 225 -11.06 -15.02 -2.21
CA ALA A 225 -10.29 -15.42 -1.03
C ALA A 225 -9.40 -14.27 -0.56
N GLY A 226 -9.39 -14.02 0.77
CA GLY A 226 -8.66 -12.89 1.34
C GLY A 226 -8.97 -12.67 2.81
N ILE A 227 -8.42 -11.59 3.35
CA ILE A 227 -8.69 -11.14 4.71
C ILE A 227 -9.64 -9.95 4.65
N TYR A 228 -10.72 -10.02 5.41
CA TYR A 228 -11.78 -9.01 5.45
C TYR A 228 -12.09 -8.59 6.87
N ILE A 229 -12.65 -7.40 7.02
CA ILE A 229 -13.29 -6.94 8.26
C ILE A 229 -14.79 -7.12 8.08
N VAL A 230 -15.38 -7.90 8.95
CA VAL A 230 -16.83 -8.09 9.00
C VAL A 230 -17.39 -7.35 10.20
N CYS A 231 -18.33 -6.45 9.95
CA CYS A 231 -19.06 -5.73 10.99
C CYS A 231 -20.50 -6.24 11.07
N GLN A 232 -20.89 -6.72 12.24
CA GLN A 232 -22.24 -7.22 12.55
C GLN A 232 -22.75 -6.52 13.81
N GLY A 233 -23.73 -5.62 13.66
CA GLY A 233 -24.21 -4.80 14.78
C GLY A 233 -23.08 -3.94 15.38
N CYS A 234 -22.81 -4.14 16.68
CA CYS A 234 -21.74 -3.42 17.42
C CYS A 234 -20.40 -4.15 17.44
N LYS A 235 -20.29 -5.28 16.74
CA LYS A 235 -19.06 -6.10 16.72
C LYS A 235 -18.39 -6.02 15.36
N SER A 236 -17.08 -5.99 15.38
CA SER A 236 -16.23 -6.09 14.19
C SER A 236 -15.19 -7.18 14.38
N ALA A 237 -14.94 -7.96 13.35
CA ALA A 237 -13.96 -9.04 13.36
C ALA A 237 -13.17 -9.08 12.05
N LYS A 238 -11.89 -9.47 12.11
CA LYS A 238 -11.11 -9.86 10.94
C LYS A 238 -11.46 -11.30 10.58
N VAL A 239 -11.74 -11.54 9.32
CA VAL A 239 -12.14 -12.85 8.83
C VAL A 239 -11.25 -13.24 7.67
N VAL A 240 -10.76 -14.47 7.69
CA VAL A 240 -10.03 -15.08 6.57
C VAL A 240 -11.02 -15.93 5.78
N LYS A 241 -11.19 -15.59 4.50
CA LYS A 241 -12.02 -16.33 3.56
C LYS A 241 -11.16 -17.22 2.66
#